data_8c263e0d3eb12f1dcce1b538497e2773
#
_entry.id   8c263e0d3eb12f1dcce1b538497e2773
#
_cell.length_a   1.000
_cell.length_b   1.000
_cell.length_c   1.000
_cell.angle_alpha   90.00
_cell.angle_beta   90.00
_cell.angle_gamma   90.00
#
_symmetry.space_group_name_H-M   'P 1'
#
loop_
_entity.id
_entity.type
_entity.pdbx_description
1 polymer ?
#
loop_
_entity_poly.entity_id
_entity_poly.type
_entity_poly.pdbx_seq_one_letter_code
_entity_poly.pdbx_strand_id
1 'polypeptide(L)'
;MKPLKAGEFARIFGGVIVMLVILLGTLAAVQALAASPLWTGGADAAGWLSAVGTIGTFIYAIILANSQERQRRHEARTVAQVFAAGLDADMNHAIDLLFSNEDHFARLSNGDELVFRGTEVLKRFLAIRQIDTKDLAVLVPLQDGFAVKLADAQGRLNLAKRRFERIFTDFAPTTLELPKIKELGDWNEYVLRPYADLKILCQNAANELRKQTVVKEDAV
;
A
#
# COMPACT_ATOMS: atom_id res chain seq x y z
N MET A 1 18.31 -25.17 -5.00
CA MET A 1 17.57 -24.81 -6.21
C MET A 1 16.10 -25.04 -5.93
N LYS A 2 15.28 -23.99 -5.89
CA LYS A 2 13.82 -24.15 -5.73
C LYS A 2 13.24 -24.66 -7.06
N PRO A 3 12.36 -25.67 -7.05
CA PRO A 3 11.68 -26.10 -8.27
C PRO A 3 10.82 -24.96 -8.81
N LEU A 4 10.96 -24.67 -10.10
CA LEU A 4 10.10 -23.72 -10.81
C LEU A 4 8.65 -24.20 -10.69
N LYS A 5 7.76 -23.31 -10.24
CA LYS A 5 6.32 -23.63 -10.15
C LYS A 5 5.79 -23.90 -11.56
N ALA A 6 4.92 -24.91 -11.71
CA ALA A 6 4.34 -25.33 -12.99
C ALA A 6 3.77 -24.18 -13.84
N GLY A 7 3.24 -23.12 -13.21
CA GLY A 7 2.74 -21.92 -13.89
C GLY A 7 3.83 -21.03 -14.51
N GLU A 8 5.04 -21.00 -13.94
CA GLU A 8 6.17 -20.26 -14.51
C GLU A 8 6.74 -21.00 -15.71
N PHE A 9 6.81 -22.34 -15.61
CA PHE A 9 7.22 -23.19 -16.72
C PHE A 9 6.27 -23.06 -17.92
N ALA A 10 4.95 -23.05 -17.68
CA ALA A 10 3.95 -22.87 -18.73
C ALA A 10 4.05 -21.50 -19.42
N ARG A 11 4.38 -20.44 -18.68
CA ARG A 11 4.56 -19.09 -19.25
C ARG A 11 5.82 -18.97 -20.09
N ILE A 12 6.96 -19.53 -19.62
CA ILE A 12 8.22 -19.54 -20.36
C ILE A 12 8.06 -20.39 -21.61
N PHE A 13 7.45 -21.58 -21.49
CA PHE A 13 7.22 -22.50 -22.59
C PHE A 13 6.23 -21.91 -23.61
N GLY A 14 5.16 -21.26 -23.17
CA GLY A 14 4.22 -20.54 -24.03
C GLY A 14 4.89 -19.40 -24.80
N GLY A 15 5.77 -18.63 -24.17
CA GLY A 15 6.55 -17.57 -24.81
C GLY A 15 7.50 -18.12 -25.90
N VAL A 16 8.18 -19.22 -25.61
CA VAL A 16 9.08 -19.90 -26.57
C VAL A 16 8.29 -20.44 -27.76
N ILE A 17 7.12 -21.06 -27.53
CA ILE A 17 6.25 -21.56 -28.61
C ILE A 17 5.77 -20.43 -29.52
N VAL A 18 5.31 -19.33 -28.95
CA VAL A 18 4.87 -18.15 -29.70
C VAL A 18 6.01 -17.56 -30.54
N MET A 19 7.23 -17.48 -29.99
CA MET A 19 8.43 -17.06 -30.72
C MET A 19 8.74 -18.02 -31.89
N LEU A 20 8.65 -19.32 -31.65
CA LEU A 20 8.91 -20.35 -32.66
C LEU A 20 7.86 -20.28 -33.77
N VAL A 21 6.60 -20.09 -33.47
CA VAL A 21 5.52 -19.93 -34.46
C VAL A 21 5.71 -18.66 -35.29
N ILE A 22 6.10 -17.54 -34.66
CA ILE A 22 6.40 -16.30 -35.37
C ILE A 22 7.61 -16.50 -36.29
N LEU A 23 8.67 -17.16 -35.80
CA LEU A 23 9.87 -17.44 -36.58
C LEU A 23 9.60 -18.35 -37.79
N LEU A 24 8.84 -19.42 -37.57
CA LEU A 24 8.45 -20.34 -38.65
C LEU A 24 7.48 -19.68 -39.65
N GLY A 25 6.55 -18.89 -39.18
CA GLY A 25 5.62 -18.10 -39.99
C GLY A 25 6.35 -17.07 -40.87
N THR A 26 7.33 -16.37 -40.31
CA THR A 26 8.17 -15.42 -41.08
C THR A 26 9.05 -16.16 -42.09
N LEU A 27 9.62 -17.28 -41.71
CA LEU A 27 10.43 -18.11 -42.64
C LEU A 27 9.60 -18.63 -43.82
N ALA A 28 8.39 -19.14 -43.57
CA ALA A 28 7.45 -19.59 -44.59
C ALA A 28 6.99 -18.47 -45.51
N ALA A 29 6.69 -17.27 -44.95
CA ALA A 29 6.33 -16.10 -45.73
C ALA A 29 7.47 -15.64 -46.66
N VAL A 30 8.71 -15.68 -46.17
CA VAL A 30 9.91 -15.36 -46.95
C VAL A 30 10.12 -16.34 -48.06
N GLN A 31 9.97 -17.66 -47.80
CA GLN A 31 10.09 -18.68 -48.83
C GLN A 31 9.01 -18.56 -49.92
N ALA A 32 7.76 -18.24 -49.52
CA ALA A 32 6.66 -18.00 -50.46
C ALA A 32 6.89 -16.74 -51.32
N LEU A 33 7.44 -15.68 -50.73
CA LEU A 33 7.81 -14.46 -51.45
C LEU A 33 9.02 -14.69 -52.38
N ALA A 34 10.04 -15.41 -51.95
CA ALA A 34 11.22 -15.74 -52.75
C ALA A 34 10.89 -16.63 -53.96
N ALA A 35 9.83 -17.42 -53.87
CA ALA A 35 9.33 -18.28 -54.98
C ALA A 35 8.44 -17.49 -55.96
N SER A 36 8.11 -16.22 -55.71
CA SER A 36 7.27 -15.42 -56.59
C SER A 36 8.10 -14.77 -57.71
N PRO A 37 7.62 -14.78 -58.97
CA PRO A 37 8.35 -14.23 -60.14
C PRO A 37 8.50 -12.71 -60.14
N LEU A 38 7.95 -12.04 -59.15
CA LEU A 38 8.01 -10.58 -58.97
C LEU A 38 9.24 -10.10 -58.17
N TRP A 39 10.08 -11.03 -57.66
CA TRP A 39 11.23 -10.68 -56.80
C TRP A 39 12.55 -10.72 -57.58
N THR A 40 13.04 -9.56 -57.94
CA THR A 40 14.26 -9.42 -58.73
C THR A 40 15.54 -9.09 -57.93
N GLY A 41 15.50 -9.16 -56.59
CA GLY A 41 16.71 -8.82 -55.82
C GLY A 41 16.76 -9.42 -54.43
N GLY A 42 17.72 -10.30 -54.20
CA GLY A 42 17.97 -10.92 -52.87
C GLY A 42 18.32 -9.91 -51.75
N ALA A 43 18.74 -8.70 -52.11
CA ALA A 43 19.04 -7.62 -51.14
C ALA A 43 17.79 -7.07 -50.44
N ASP A 44 16.66 -7.00 -51.16
CA ASP A 44 15.40 -6.49 -50.60
C ASP A 44 14.78 -7.47 -49.58
N ALA A 45 14.94 -8.78 -49.83
CA ALA A 45 14.47 -9.81 -48.92
C ALA A 45 15.15 -9.75 -47.53
N ALA A 46 16.47 -9.58 -47.54
CA ALA A 46 17.25 -9.49 -46.32
C ALA A 46 16.87 -8.21 -45.51
N GLY A 47 16.58 -7.11 -46.22
CA GLY A 47 16.11 -5.87 -45.60
C GLY A 47 14.74 -6.02 -44.89
N TRP A 48 13.79 -6.66 -45.60
CA TRP A 48 12.47 -6.95 -45.04
C TRP A 48 12.51 -7.89 -43.83
N LEU A 49 13.34 -8.93 -43.87
CA LEU A 49 13.54 -9.86 -42.75
C LEU A 49 14.11 -9.17 -41.54
N SER A 50 15.11 -8.30 -41.78
CA SER A 50 15.71 -7.51 -40.71
C SER A 50 14.69 -6.53 -40.08
N ALA A 51 13.87 -5.86 -40.89
CA ALA A 51 12.83 -4.94 -40.43
C ALA A 51 11.77 -5.68 -39.59
N VAL A 52 11.26 -6.83 -40.08
CA VAL A 52 10.26 -7.63 -39.34
C VAL A 52 10.85 -8.19 -38.05
N GLY A 53 12.11 -8.67 -38.09
CA GLY A 53 12.82 -9.12 -36.90
C GLY A 53 12.98 -8.02 -35.86
N THR A 54 13.35 -6.83 -36.30
CA THR A 54 13.50 -5.64 -35.39
C THR A 54 12.16 -5.23 -34.79
N ILE A 55 11.08 -5.16 -35.59
CA ILE A 55 9.73 -4.83 -35.09
C ILE A 55 9.25 -5.91 -34.11
N GLY A 56 9.47 -7.19 -34.42
CA GLY A 56 9.09 -8.32 -33.56
C GLY A 56 9.80 -8.27 -32.20
N THR A 57 11.10 -8.02 -32.20
CA THR A 57 11.87 -7.86 -30.93
C THR A 57 11.42 -6.65 -30.14
N PHE A 58 11.08 -5.54 -30.80
CA PHE A 58 10.59 -4.34 -30.12
C PHE A 58 9.22 -4.58 -29.48
N ILE A 59 8.28 -5.20 -30.19
CA ILE A 59 6.96 -5.58 -29.64
C ILE A 59 7.12 -6.52 -28.45
N TYR A 60 7.98 -7.54 -28.58
CA TYR A 60 8.26 -8.48 -27.49
C TYR A 60 8.87 -7.78 -26.27
N ALA A 61 9.80 -6.85 -26.46
CA ALA A 61 10.39 -6.06 -25.38
C ALA A 61 9.33 -5.22 -24.64
N ILE A 62 8.39 -4.60 -25.37
CA ILE A 62 7.28 -3.85 -24.76
C ILE A 62 6.36 -4.77 -23.95
N ILE A 63 5.99 -5.93 -24.50
CA ILE A 63 5.15 -6.91 -23.79
C ILE A 63 5.85 -7.40 -22.51
N LEU A 64 7.12 -7.72 -22.62
CA LEU A 64 7.93 -8.15 -21.47
C LEU A 64 8.03 -7.06 -20.41
N ALA A 65 8.35 -5.83 -20.81
CA ALA A 65 8.42 -4.69 -19.88
C ALA A 65 7.09 -4.44 -19.16
N ASN A 66 5.97 -4.48 -19.90
CA ASN A 66 4.64 -4.34 -19.31
C ASN A 66 4.29 -5.48 -18.35
N SER A 67 4.69 -6.72 -18.67
CA SER A 67 4.43 -7.86 -17.79
C SER A 67 5.24 -7.77 -16.50
N GLN A 68 6.51 -7.36 -16.58
CA GLN A 68 7.38 -7.14 -15.42
C GLN A 68 6.85 -5.99 -14.54
N GLU A 69 6.40 -4.91 -15.16
CA GLU A 69 5.82 -3.78 -14.42
C GLU A 69 4.55 -4.18 -13.68
N ARG A 70 3.65 -4.95 -14.31
CA ARG A 70 2.44 -5.49 -13.64
C ARG A 70 2.81 -6.40 -12.47
N GLN A 71 3.81 -7.25 -12.64
CA GLN A 71 4.27 -8.13 -11.58
C GLN A 71 4.85 -7.33 -10.40
N ARG A 72 5.72 -6.34 -10.67
CA ARG A 72 6.28 -5.45 -9.63
C ARG A 72 5.19 -4.72 -8.87
N ARG A 73 4.18 -4.18 -9.57
CA ARG A 73 3.04 -3.52 -8.92
C ARG A 73 2.23 -4.47 -8.05
N HIS A 74 2.03 -5.70 -8.51
CA HIS A 74 1.33 -6.72 -7.72
C HIS A 74 2.13 -7.10 -6.45
N GLU A 75 3.43 -7.32 -6.58
CA GLU A 75 4.32 -7.61 -5.46
C GLU A 75 4.35 -6.46 -4.47
N ALA A 76 4.53 -5.22 -4.94
CA ALA A 76 4.50 -4.03 -4.10
C ALA A 76 3.17 -3.87 -3.36
N ARG A 77 2.04 -4.13 -4.04
CA ARG A 77 0.71 -4.08 -3.42
C ARG A 77 0.56 -5.18 -2.35
N THR A 78 1.04 -6.38 -2.60
CA THR A 78 0.97 -7.48 -1.61
C THR A 78 1.80 -7.15 -0.37
N VAL A 79 3.01 -6.63 -0.55
CA VAL A 79 3.87 -6.18 0.57
C VAL A 79 3.17 -5.08 1.37
N ALA A 80 2.58 -4.10 0.69
CA ALA A 80 1.84 -3.02 1.33
C ALA A 80 0.61 -3.52 2.11
N GLN A 81 -0.12 -4.52 1.59
CA GLN A 81 -1.25 -5.14 2.28
C GLN A 81 -0.81 -5.88 3.54
N VAL A 82 0.29 -6.64 3.48
CA VAL A 82 0.85 -7.34 4.65
C VAL A 82 1.25 -6.34 5.72
N PHE A 83 1.91 -5.26 5.32
CA PHE A 83 2.31 -4.21 6.26
C PHE A 83 1.09 -3.51 6.87
N ALA A 84 0.09 -3.13 6.07
CA ALA A 84 -1.14 -2.52 6.56
C ALA A 84 -1.92 -3.44 7.51
N ALA A 85 -1.99 -4.74 7.22
CA ALA A 85 -2.60 -5.72 8.12
C ALA A 85 -1.85 -5.82 9.46
N GLY A 86 -0.52 -5.69 9.45
CA GLY A 86 0.31 -5.65 10.65
C GLY A 86 0.06 -4.41 11.52
N LEU A 87 -0.38 -3.30 10.92
CA LEU A 87 -0.72 -2.07 11.64
C LEU A 87 -2.06 -2.13 12.40
N ASP A 88 -2.90 -3.15 12.17
CA ASP A 88 -4.22 -3.24 12.83
C ASP A 88 -4.11 -3.25 14.35
N ALA A 89 -3.12 -3.97 14.90
CA ALA A 89 -2.87 -3.99 16.34
C ALA A 89 -2.44 -2.61 16.88
N ASP A 90 -1.56 -1.90 16.16
CA ASP A 90 -1.11 -0.57 16.54
C ASP A 90 -2.27 0.45 16.47
N MET A 91 -3.16 0.33 15.46
CA MET A 91 -4.35 1.18 15.34
C MET A 91 -5.36 0.91 16.46
N ASN A 92 -5.60 -0.37 16.81
CA ASN A 92 -6.45 -0.72 17.95
C ASN A 92 -5.90 -0.14 19.24
N HIS A 93 -4.61 -0.32 19.51
CA HIS A 93 -3.97 0.23 20.70
C HIS A 93 -4.07 1.76 20.78
N ALA A 94 -3.83 2.45 19.64
CA ALA A 94 -3.96 3.91 19.58
C ALA A 94 -5.39 4.36 19.87
N ILE A 95 -6.39 3.68 19.30
CA ILE A 95 -7.81 3.98 19.52
C ILE A 95 -8.19 3.76 20.98
N ASP A 96 -7.76 2.66 21.60
CA ASP A 96 -8.05 2.37 23.02
C ASP A 96 -7.49 3.44 23.95
N LEU A 97 -6.28 3.94 23.67
CA LEU A 97 -5.68 5.04 24.41
C LEU A 97 -6.47 6.35 24.25
N LEU A 98 -6.92 6.66 23.03
CA LEU A 98 -7.68 7.86 22.72
C LEU A 98 -9.10 7.81 23.33
N PHE A 99 -9.77 6.65 23.29
CA PHE A 99 -11.05 6.45 23.98
C PHE A 99 -10.92 6.57 25.50
N SER A 100 -9.83 6.05 26.06
CA SER A 100 -9.55 6.22 27.50
C SER A 100 -9.37 7.70 27.89
N ASN A 101 -8.83 8.53 26.98
CA ASN A 101 -8.77 9.98 27.20
C ASN A 101 -10.16 10.63 27.07
N GLU A 102 -10.96 10.21 26.09
CA GLU A 102 -12.33 10.71 25.88
C GLU A 102 -13.21 10.46 27.11
N ASP A 103 -13.19 9.22 27.65
CA ASP A 103 -13.89 8.86 28.87
C ASP A 103 -13.46 9.74 30.08
N HIS A 104 -12.15 9.98 30.21
CA HIS A 104 -11.62 10.88 31.26
C HIS A 104 -12.12 12.31 31.08
N PHE A 105 -12.11 12.88 29.87
CA PHE A 105 -12.64 14.23 29.62
C PHE A 105 -14.15 14.32 29.82
N ALA A 106 -14.90 13.29 29.45
CA ALA A 106 -16.34 13.22 29.68
C ALA A 106 -16.68 13.24 31.17
N ARG A 107 -15.98 12.43 31.98
CA ARG A 107 -16.18 12.40 33.44
C ARG A 107 -15.83 13.73 34.10
N LEU A 108 -14.76 14.39 33.66
CA LEU A 108 -14.40 15.73 34.15
C LEU A 108 -15.48 16.76 33.79
N SER A 109 -16.01 16.72 32.58
CA SER A 109 -17.04 17.64 32.11
C SER A 109 -18.37 17.47 32.84
N ASN A 110 -18.68 16.21 33.23
CA ASN A 110 -19.91 15.90 34.00
C ASN A 110 -19.77 16.11 35.50
N GLY A 111 -18.57 16.42 36.00
CA GLY A 111 -18.30 16.58 37.42
C GLY A 111 -18.15 15.26 38.19
N ASP A 112 -18.10 14.12 37.48
CA ASP A 112 -17.93 12.80 38.10
C ASP A 112 -16.47 12.57 38.55
N GLU A 113 -15.52 13.30 37.99
CA GLU A 113 -14.13 13.30 38.36
C GLU A 113 -13.67 14.72 38.65
N LEU A 114 -13.05 14.92 39.82
CA LEU A 114 -12.61 16.26 40.30
C LEU A 114 -11.14 16.54 40.01
N VAL A 115 -10.36 15.49 39.63
CA VAL A 115 -8.92 15.59 39.47
C VAL A 115 -8.55 15.36 37.99
N PHE A 116 -8.00 16.39 37.38
CA PHE A 116 -7.47 16.27 36.02
C PHE A 116 -6.10 15.57 36.04
N ARG A 117 -6.00 14.44 35.33
CA ARG A 117 -4.78 13.61 35.22
C ARG A 117 -4.00 13.89 33.95
N GLY A 118 -3.59 15.14 33.78
CA GLY A 118 -2.95 15.60 32.54
C GLY A 118 -1.70 14.84 32.14
N THR A 119 -0.88 14.44 33.12
CA THR A 119 0.32 13.62 32.84
C THR A 119 -0.01 12.22 32.31
N GLU A 120 -1.12 11.62 32.71
CA GLU A 120 -1.57 10.33 32.19
C GLU A 120 -2.10 10.47 30.77
N VAL A 121 -2.89 11.52 30.50
CA VAL A 121 -3.38 11.83 29.15
C VAL A 121 -2.20 12.03 28.20
N LEU A 122 -1.22 12.83 28.59
CA LEU A 122 -0.03 13.06 27.77
C LEU A 122 0.78 11.76 27.55
N LYS A 123 0.96 10.92 28.59
CA LYS A 123 1.62 9.62 28.46
C LYS A 123 0.92 8.72 27.45
N ARG A 124 -0.43 8.70 27.44
CA ARG A 124 -1.20 7.93 26.45
C ARG A 124 -0.96 8.43 25.04
N PHE A 125 -0.96 9.75 24.79
CA PHE A 125 -0.60 10.29 23.49
C PHE A 125 0.84 9.94 23.07
N LEU A 126 1.80 9.96 24.00
CA LEU A 126 3.19 9.61 23.74
C LEU A 126 3.37 8.11 23.46
N ALA A 127 2.52 7.27 24.04
CA ALA A 127 2.54 5.82 23.82
C ALA A 127 2.05 5.40 22.42
N ILE A 128 1.31 6.28 21.71
CA ILE A 128 0.88 6.01 20.33
C ILE A 128 2.11 5.99 19.43
N ARG A 129 2.35 4.83 18.82
CA ARG A 129 3.48 4.59 17.91
C ARG A 129 3.43 5.54 16.70
N GLN A 130 4.55 6.14 16.39
CA GLN A 130 4.76 6.85 15.13
C GLN A 130 5.40 5.90 14.11
N ILE A 131 4.94 6.02 12.88
CA ILE A 131 5.42 5.23 11.75
C ILE A 131 6.38 6.10 10.96
N ASP A 132 7.54 5.55 10.65
CA ASP A 132 8.57 6.26 9.90
C ASP A 132 8.15 6.55 8.46
N THR A 133 8.75 7.61 7.88
CA THR A 133 8.50 7.99 6.47
C THR A 133 8.83 6.86 5.49
N LYS A 134 9.81 6.01 5.82
CA LYS A 134 10.18 4.83 5.03
C LYS A 134 9.05 3.81 4.99
N ASP A 135 8.41 3.59 6.13
CA ASP A 135 7.28 2.65 6.28
C ASP A 135 6.03 3.21 5.60
N LEU A 136 5.81 4.54 5.64
CA LEU A 136 4.74 5.19 4.88
C LEU A 136 4.91 4.98 3.36
N ALA A 137 6.13 4.98 2.85
CA ALA A 137 6.40 4.74 1.43
C ALA A 137 5.97 3.33 0.98
N VAL A 138 6.06 2.34 1.86
CA VAL A 138 5.59 0.97 1.58
C VAL A 138 4.07 0.92 1.34
N LEU A 139 3.30 1.82 1.96
CA LEU A 139 1.84 1.88 1.88
C LEU A 139 1.31 2.61 0.64
N VAL A 140 2.16 3.32 -0.10
CA VAL A 140 1.76 4.09 -1.30
C VAL A 140 1.03 3.25 -2.35
N PRO A 141 1.38 1.96 -2.60
CA PRO A 141 0.69 1.14 -3.59
C PRO A 141 -0.74 0.74 -3.20
N LEU A 142 -1.17 1.00 -1.94
CA LEU A 142 -2.54 0.73 -1.51
C LEU A 142 -3.52 1.76 -2.10
N GLN A 143 -4.70 1.28 -2.44
CA GLN A 143 -5.82 2.12 -2.85
C GLN A 143 -6.32 2.97 -1.66
N ASP A 144 -7.17 3.96 -1.94
CA ASP A 144 -7.81 4.84 -0.95
C ASP A 144 -6.88 5.83 -0.24
N GLY A 145 -5.67 6.03 -0.75
CA GLY A 145 -4.72 6.99 -0.19
C GLY A 145 -4.29 6.66 1.25
N PHE A 146 -4.15 5.37 1.57
CA PHE A 146 -3.82 4.89 2.92
C PHE A 146 -2.61 5.63 3.51
N ALA A 147 -1.51 5.72 2.76
CA ALA A 147 -0.29 6.41 3.19
C ALA A 147 -0.55 7.88 3.55
N VAL A 148 -1.37 8.58 2.76
CA VAL A 148 -1.71 9.99 2.97
C VAL A 148 -2.58 10.17 4.22
N LYS A 149 -3.59 9.29 4.39
CA LYS A 149 -4.45 9.32 5.58
C LYS A 149 -3.67 9.02 6.85
N LEU A 150 -2.73 8.10 6.81
CA LEU A 150 -1.87 7.76 7.93
C LEU A 150 -0.92 8.92 8.27
N ALA A 151 -0.33 9.56 7.27
CA ALA A 151 0.51 10.74 7.45
C ALA A 151 -0.29 11.92 8.06
N ASP A 152 -1.53 12.14 7.60
CA ASP A 152 -2.43 13.16 8.17
C ASP A 152 -2.77 12.84 9.63
N ALA A 153 -3.14 11.60 9.95
CA ALA A 153 -3.43 11.17 11.31
C ALA A 153 -2.24 11.39 12.26
N GLN A 154 -1.03 11.07 11.81
CA GLN A 154 0.19 11.32 12.57
C GLN A 154 0.51 12.81 12.71
N GLY A 155 0.26 13.60 11.67
CA GLY A 155 0.37 15.05 11.72
C GLY A 155 -0.54 15.64 12.79
N ARG A 156 -1.81 15.20 12.83
CA ARG A 156 -2.80 15.62 13.86
C ARG A 156 -2.38 15.18 15.26
N LEU A 157 -1.88 13.95 15.41
CA LEU A 157 -1.36 13.45 16.68
C LEU A 157 -0.20 14.33 17.19
N ASN A 158 0.72 14.71 16.32
CA ASN A 158 1.86 15.57 16.68
C ASN A 158 1.42 16.98 17.06
N LEU A 159 0.42 17.54 16.37
CA LEU A 159 -0.16 18.83 16.73
C LEU A 159 -0.84 18.77 18.11
N ALA A 160 -1.64 17.73 18.37
CA ALA A 160 -2.29 17.51 19.65
C ALA A 160 -1.25 17.37 20.77
N LYS A 161 -0.21 16.52 20.59
CA LYS A 161 0.89 16.38 21.57
C LYS A 161 1.49 17.73 21.96
N ARG A 162 1.87 18.55 20.99
CA ARG A 162 2.44 19.89 21.24
C ARG A 162 1.46 20.83 21.96
N ARG A 163 0.15 20.72 21.64
CA ARG A 163 -0.88 21.53 22.29
C ARG A 163 -1.04 21.12 23.75
N PHE A 164 -1.12 19.82 24.02
CA PHE A 164 -1.18 19.28 25.37
C PHE A 164 0.07 19.63 26.18
N GLU A 165 1.27 19.43 25.65
CA GLU A 165 2.52 19.81 26.31
C GLU A 165 2.51 21.29 26.74
N ARG A 166 2.09 22.19 25.84
CA ARG A 166 2.00 23.64 26.15
C ARG A 166 1.01 23.91 27.28
N ILE A 167 -0.19 23.31 27.22
CA ILE A 167 -1.22 23.50 28.27
C ILE A 167 -0.69 22.99 29.62
N PHE A 168 0.04 21.87 29.65
CA PHE A 168 0.58 21.33 30.90
C PHE A 168 1.79 22.08 31.43
N THR A 169 2.53 22.77 30.57
CA THR A 169 3.65 23.62 30.98
C THR A 169 3.14 24.94 31.61
N ASP A 170 2.05 25.49 31.04
CA ASP A 170 1.53 26.81 31.40
C ASP A 170 0.60 26.75 32.64
N PHE A 171 0.07 25.57 33.01
CA PHE A 171 -0.91 25.43 34.08
C PHE A 171 -0.50 24.37 35.10
N ALA A 172 -0.65 24.70 36.38
CA ALA A 172 -0.52 23.73 37.47
C ALA A 172 -1.60 22.63 37.31
N PRO A 173 -1.25 21.34 37.43
CA PRO A 173 -2.08 20.21 36.99
C PRO A 173 -3.39 20.00 37.73
N THR A 174 -3.71 20.81 38.76
CA THR A 174 -4.83 20.52 39.67
C THR A 174 -6.11 21.31 39.41
N THR A 175 -6.08 22.37 38.58
CA THR A 175 -7.25 23.23 38.35
C THR A 175 -7.38 23.66 36.91
N LEU A 176 -7.85 22.73 36.04
CA LEU A 176 -8.24 23.09 34.69
C LEU A 176 -9.68 23.58 34.68
N GLU A 177 -9.88 24.76 34.08
CA GLU A 177 -11.23 25.32 33.89
C GLU A 177 -12.00 24.52 32.83
N LEU A 178 -13.30 24.36 32.99
CA LEU A 178 -14.21 23.65 32.10
C LEU A 178 -14.00 23.96 30.59
N PRO A 179 -13.82 25.23 30.16
CA PRO A 179 -13.58 25.54 28.76
C PRO A 179 -12.31 24.88 28.19
N LYS A 180 -11.26 24.71 29.00
CA LYS A 180 -10.01 24.09 28.61
C LYS A 180 -10.13 22.56 28.55
N ILE A 181 -10.91 21.96 29.44
CA ILE A 181 -11.22 20.53 29.42
C ILE A 181 -11.94 20.21 28.10
N LYS A 182 -12.91 21.02 27.70
CA LYS A 182 -13.62 20.89 26.44
C LYS A 182 -12.66 21.01 25.24
N GLU A 183 -11.80 22.02 25.24
CA GLU A 183 -10.76 22.18 24.17
C GLU A 183 -9.89 20.93 24.04
N LEU A 184 -9.47 20.34 25.16
CA LEU A 184 -8.66 19.11 25.14
C LEU A 184 -9.45 17.90 24.61
N GLY A 185 -10.73 17.81 24.94
CA GLY A 185 -11.64 16.80 24.38
C GLY A 185 -11.78 16.94 22.86
N ASP A 186 -11.98 18.16 22.36
CA ASP A 186 -12.07 18.45 20.93
C ASP A 186 -10.76 18.06 20.19
N TRP A 187 -9.60 18.32 20.80
CA TRP A 187 -8.31 17.88 20.26
C TRP A 187 -8.16 16.35 20.27
N ASN A 188 -8.64 15.67 21.30
CA ASN A 188 -8.64 14.21 21.35
C ASN A 188 -9.52 13.62 20.23
N GLU A 189 -10.73 14.13 20.04
CA GLU A 189 -11.62 13.71 18.96
C GLU A 189 -11.02 13.99 17.57
N TYR A 190 -10.34 15.13 17.40
CA TYR A 190 -9.65 15.49 16.16
C TYR A 190 -8.59 14.46 15.75
N VAL A 191 -7.95 13.79 16.73
CA VAL A 191 -6.99 12.71 16.50
C VAL A 191 -7.70 11.37 16.37
N LEU A 192 -8.71 11.09 17.18
CA LEU A 192 -9.39 9.80 17.23
C LEU A 192 -10.06 9.42 15.89
N ARG A 193 -10.77 10.35 15.25
CA ARG A 193 -11.48 10.09 14.00
C ARG A 193 -10.60 9.50 12.89
N PRO A 194 -9.46 10.13 12.51
CA PRO A 194 -8.60 9.54 11.47
C PRO A 194 -8.03 8.17 11.84
N TYR A 195 -7.75 7.90 13.12
CA TYR A 195 -7.29 6.58 13.55
C TYR A 195 -8.38 5.52 13.44
N ALA A 196 -9.63 5.86 13.72
CA ALA A 196 -10.77 4.97 13.51
C ALA A 196 -10.97 4.62 12.03
N ASP A 197 -10.85 5.61 11.13
CA ASP A 197 -10.90 5.39 9.69
C ASP A 197 -9.75 4.50 9.20
N LEU A 198 -8.54 4.71 9.72
CA LEU A 198 -7.37 3.89 9.38
C LEU A 198 -7.53 2.44 9.83
N LYS A 199 -8.12 2.18 10.99
CA LYS A 199 -8.43 0.83 11.45
C LYS A 199 -9.28 0.07 10.44
N ILE A 200 -10.32 0.70 9.92
CA ILE A 200 -11.18 0.09 8.89
C ILE A 200 -10.35 -0.29 7.65
N LEU A 201 -9.44 0.57 7.23
CA LEU A 201 -8.56 0.30 6.09
C LEU A 201 -7.58 -0.84 6.37
N CYS A 202 -7.02 -0.94 7.58
CA CYS A 202 -6.18 -2.06 8.00
C CYS A 202 -6.95 -3.38 7.96
N GLN A 203 -8.17 -3.41 8.48
CA GLN A 203 -9.04 -4.59 8.46
C GLN A 203 -9.42 -5.00 7.03
N ASN A 204 -9.69 -4.04 6.16
CA ASN A 204 -9.96 -4.32 4.75
C ASN A 204 -8.73 -4.94 4.06
N ALA A 205 -7.53 -4.42 4.31
CA ALA A 205 -6.29 -5.00 3.79
C ALA A 205 -6.07 -6.44 4.28
N ALA A 206 -6.32 -6.71 5.57
CA ALA A 206 -6.22 -8.04 6.16
C ALA A 206 -7.24 -9.02 5.55
N ASN A 207 -8.48 -8.57 5.33
CA ASN A 207 -9.52 -9.38 4.70
C ASN A 207 -9.21 -9.69 3.23
N GLU A 208 -8.65 -8.76 2.48
CA GLU A 208 -8.19 -9.01 1.11
C GLU A 208 -7.08 -10.05 1.05
N LEU A 209 -6.12 -10.00 1.97
CA LEU A 209 -5.06 -11.01 2.08
C LEU A 209 -5.62 -12.40 2.37
N ARG A 210 -6.57 -12.51 3.29
CA ARG A 210 -7.23 -13.80 3.62
C ARG A 210 -7.94 -14.38 2.40
N LYS A 211 -8.66 -13.58 1.63
CA LYS A 211 -9.31 -14.03 0.39
C LYS A 211 -8.32 -14.56 -0.63
N GLN A 212 -7.14 -13.92 -0.76
CA GLN A 212 -6.10 -14.35 -1.70
C GLN A 212 -5.44 -15.67 -1.28
N THR A 213 -5.34 -15.97 0.03
CA THR A 213 -4.79 -17.23 0.53
C THR A 213 -5.76 -18.38 0.33
N VAL A 214 -7.05 -18.21 0.61
CA VAL A 214 -8.09 -19.24 0.42
C VAL A 214 -8.18 -19.66 -1.05
N VAL A 215 -8.24 -18.69 -1.99
CA VAL A 215 -8.30 -19.01 -3.43
C VAL A 215 -7.08 -19.80 -3.92
N LYS A 216 -5.93 -19.68 -3.25
CA LYS A 216 -4.73 -20.44 -3.62
C LYS A 216 -4.75 -21.87 -3.06
N GLU A 217 -5.39 -22.11 -1.94
CA GLU A 217 -5.54 -23.45 -1.36
C GLU A 217 -6.55 -24.29 -2.15
N ASP A 218 -7.63 -23.68 -2.63
CA ASP A 218 -8.66 -24.36 -3.45
C ASP A 218 -8.19 -24.68 -4.90
N ALA A 219 -7.04 -24.11 -5.31
CA ALA A 219 -6.47 -24.29 -6.66
C ALA A 219 -5.31 -25.33 -6.72
N VAL A 220 -5.01 -26.00 -5.61
CA VAL A 220 -3.99 -27.05 -5.46
C VAL A 220 -4.65 -28.40 -5.34
#